data_4365578f15d2549417b700eceddff1be
#
_entry.id   4365578f15d2549417b700eceddff1be
#
_cell.length_a   1.000
_cell.length_b   1.000
_cell.length_c   1.000
_cell.angle_alpha   90.00
_cell.angle_beta   90.00
_cell.angle_gamma   90.00
#
_symmetry.space_group_name_H-M   'P 1'
#
loop_
_entity.id
_entity.type
_entity.pdbx_description
1 polymer ?
#
loop_
_entity_poly.entity_id
_entity_poly.type
_entity_poly.pdbx_seq_one_letter_code
_entity_poly.pdbx_strand_id
1 'polypeptide(L)'
;LRRAILADVPKMAITKVRFEQGVTQDNQGEVIESVNVLPDEVLAHRLAMVPVPTFLEEFVFPEDDPNNENLPEDQWGSPMSQIIYHLSIRGPNSDSDEEFKTVYAGDLNVLGETKLQIKDEHKRIPLTILSSGQYLELYAYATLGRGRDHAKWCPAAAVTFQPRQKATLAKPKKAN
;
A
#
# COMPACT_ATOMS: atom_id res chain seq x y z
N LEU A 1 -23.31 -8.25 8.67
CA LEU A 1 -22.83 -7.13 7.85
C LEU A 1 -21.43 -6.68 8.25
N ARG A 2 -21.16 -6.26 9.52
CA ARG A 2 -19.84 -5.81 9.98
C ARG A 2 -18.74 -6.82 9.68
N ARG A 3 -18.94 -8.10 10.03
CA ARG A 3 -17.98 -9.18 9.78
C ARG A 3 -17.69 -9.33 8.27
N ALA A 4 -18.72 -9.31 7.43
CA ALA A 4 -18.55 -9.43 5.99
C ALA A 4 -17.74 -8.26 5.40
N ILE A 5 -17.99 -7.02 5.85
CA ILE A 5 -17.21 -5.84 5.41
C ILE A 5 -15.74 -5.97 5.77
N LEU A 6 -15.41 -6.43 6.99
CA LEU A 6 -14.03 -6.53 7.44
C LEU A 6 -13.28 -7.72 6.86
N ALA A 7 -13.98 -8.86 6.66
CA ALA A 7 -13.35 -10.14 6.37
C ALA A 7 -13.44 -10.56 4.89
N ASP A 8 -14.54 -10.24 4.20
CA ASP A 8 -14.87 -10.91 2.94
C ASP A 8 -14.71 -10.01 1.70
N VAL A 9 -14.67 -8.69 1.89
CA VAL A 9 -14.50 -7.74 0.76
C VAL A 9 -13.08 -7.84 0.22
N PRO A 10 -12.89 -8.15 -1.08
CA PRO A 10 -11.57 -8.20 -1.68
C PRO A 10 -10.92 -6.81 -1.78
N LYS A 11 -9.64 -6.75 -1.57
CA LYS A 11 -8.85 -5.52 -1.69
C LYS A 11 -7.42 -5.84 -2.16
N MET A 12 -6.83 -4.95 -2.96
CA MET A 12 -5.40 -4.98 -3.26
C MET A 12 -4.59 -4.50 -2.06
N ALA A 13 -3.48 -5.19 -1.76
CA ALA A 13 -2.49 -4.74 -0.78
C ALA A 13 -1.10 -5.24 -1.16
N ILE A 14 -0.07 -4.51 -0.77
CA ILE A 14 1.33 -4.92 -0.99
C ILE A 14 1.61 -6.16 -0.14
N THR A 15 2.08 -7.22 -0.81
CA THR A 15 2.31 -8.55 -0.21
C THR A 15 3.76 -8.94 -0.18
N LYS A 16 4.53 -8.49 -1.17
CA LYS A 16 5.95 -8.81 -1.33
C LYS A 16 6.71 -7.52 -1.61
N VAL A 17 7.88 -7.38 -1.01
CA VAL A 17 8.78 -6.25 -1.26
C VAL A 17 10.16 -6.84 -1.56
N ARG A 18 10.78 -6.35 -2.63
CA ARG A 18 12.16 -6.66 -2.99
C ARG A 18 12.98 -5.39 -2.84
N PHE A 19 13.90 -5.41 -1.91
CA PHE A 19 14.85 -4.32 -1.70
C PHE A 19 16.05 -4.52 -2.62
N GLU A 20 16.41 -3.47 -3.36
CA GLU A 20 17.66 -3.43 -4.12
C GLU A 20 18.72 -2.82 -3.19
N GLN A 21 19.62 -3.69 -2.73
CA GLN A 21 20.71 -3.29 -1.85
C GLN A 21 22.00 -3.15 -2.64
N GLY A 22 22.77 -2.14 -2.31
CA GLY A 22 24.06 -1.93 -2.95
C GLY A 22 24.75 -0.67 -2.49
N VAL A 23 25.97 -0.52 -2.97
CA VAL A 23 26.76 0.69 -2.84
C VAL A 23 26.88 1.30 -4.23
N THR A 24 26.55 2.55 -4.39
CA THR A 24 26.70 3.30 -5.64
C THR A 24 27.47 4.58 -5.39
N GLN A 25 28.03 5.16 -6.43
CA GLN A 25 28.66 6.48 -6.34
C GLN A 25 27.76 7.51 -7.01
N ASP A 26 27.69 8.67 -6.40
CA ASP A 26 27.02 9.81 -7.00
C ASP A 26 27.87 10.41 -8.13
N ASN A 27 27.27 11.31 -8.93
CA ASN A 27 27.95 12.05 -9.99
C ASN A 27 29.15 12.89 -9.47
N GLN A 28 29.20 13.12 -8.17
CA GLN A 28 30.29 13.81 -7.48
C GLN A 28 31.35 12.85 -6.89
N GLY A 29 31.17 11.53 -7.05
CA GLY A 29 32.06 10.51 -6.54
C GLY A 29 31.84 10.14 -5.07
N GLU A 30 30.79 10.68 -4.43
CA GLU A 30 30.42 10.29 -3.07
C GLU A 30 29.80 8.88 -3.04
N VAL A 31 30.19 8.11 -2.04
CA VAL A 31 29.65 6.77 -1.81
C VAL A 31 28.27 6.90 -1.18
N ILE A 32 27.27 6.30 -1.84
CA ILE A 32 25.89 6.25 -1.35
C ILE A 32 25.56 4.80 -1.06
N GLU A 33 25.03 4.55 0.10
CA GLU A 33 24.66 3.21 0.56
C GLU A 33 23.14 3.06 0.71
N SER A 34 22.63 1.87 0.38
CA SER A 34 21.21 1.51 0.61
C SER A 34 20.98 1.09 2.07
N VAL A 35 21.56 1.82 3.01
CA VAL A 35 21.37 1.58 4.45
C VAL A 35 20.10 2.30 4.88
N ASN A 36 19.12 1.55 5.32
CA ASN A 36 17.87 2.10 5.81
C ASN A 36 17.99 2.52 7.27
N VAL A 37 17.35 3.62 7.62
CA VAL A 37 17.15 4.04 9.01
C VAL A 37 16.23 3.05 9.74
N LEU A 38 15.29 2.42 9.00
CA LEU A 38 14.41 1.37 9.51
C LEU A 38 14.83 0.00 8.97
N PRO A 39 14.70 -1.07 9.80
CA PRO A 39 14.83 -2.43 9.31
C PRO A 39 13.87 -2.73 8.16
N ASP A 40 14.30 -3.55 7.21
CA ASP A 40 13.53 -3.89 6.00
C ASP A 40 12.14 -4.46 6.32
N GLU A 41 12.04 -5.28 7.37
CA GLU A 41 10.77 -5.86 7.82
C GLU A 41 9.78 -4.78 8.28
N VAL A 42 10.27 -3.76 8.97
CA VAL A 42 9.43 -2.65 9.46
C VAL A 42 8.94 -1.82 8.29
N LEU A 43 9.79 -1.55 7.30
CA LEU A 43 9.42 -0.81 6.10
C LEU A 43 8.43 -1.62 5.25
N ALA A 44 8.68 -2.92 5.07
CA ALA A 44 7.76 -3.81 4.36
C ALA A 44 6.38 -3.87 5.03
N HIS A 45 6.34 -3.89 6.37
CA HIS A 45 5.08 -3.85 7.12
C HIS A 45 4.33 -2.52 6.92
N ARG A 46 5.03 -1.38 6.91
CA ARG A 46 4.43 -0.08 6.62
C ARG A 46 3.88 -0.01 5.18
N LEU A 47 4.64 -0.52 4.21
CA LEU A 47 4.21 -0.61 2.82
C LEU A 47 2.95 -1.46 2.67
N ALA A 48 2.84 -2.58 3.38
CA ALA A 48 1.68 -3.45 3.34
C ALA A 48 0.39 -2.75 3.81
N MET A 49 0.50 -1.70 4.64
CA MET A 49 -0.63 -0.92 5.14
C MET A 49 -0.99 0.28 4.26
N VAL A 50 -0.21 0.58 3.22
CA VAL A 50 -0.54 1.65 2.26
C VAL A 50 -1.79 1.26 1.47
N PRO A 51 -2.82 2.13 1.41
CA PRO A 51 -4.00 1.87 0.60
C PRO A 51 -3.66 1.88 -0.89
N VAL A 52 -3.92 0.76 -1.54
CA VAL A 52 -3.69 0.55 -2.97
C VAL A 52 -5.04 0.61 -3.71
N PRO A 53 -5.13 1.27 -4.89
CA PRO A 53 -6.33 1.23 -5.72
C PRO A 53 -6.73 -0.21 -6.06
N THR A 54 -8.03 -0.49 -6.00
CA THR A 54 -8.56 -1.84 -6.23
C THR A 54 -9.63 -1.79 -7.32
N PHE A 55 -9.43 -2.57 -8.39
CA PHE A 55 -10.36 -2.71 -9.52
C PHE A 55 -10.68 -4.20 -9.68
N LEU A 56 -11.80 -4.64 -9.11
CA LEU A 56 -12.19 -6.06 -9.09
C LEU A 56 -12.55 -6.64 -10.46
N GLU A 57 -12.83 -5.77 -11.43
CA GLU A 57 -13.14 -6.18 -12.80
C GLU A 57 -11.87 -6.49 -13.62
N GLU A 58 -10.72 -6.05 -13.15
CA GLU A 58 -9.45 -6.13 -13.89
C GLU A 58 -8.46 -7.12 -13.27
N PHE A 59 -8.63 -7.39 -11.97
CA PHE A 59 -7.69 -8.25 -11.24
C PHE A 59 -8.39 -9.48 -10.70
N VAL A 60 -7.69 -10.60 -10.78
CA VAL A 60 -8.09 -11.88 -10.20
C VAL A 60 -7.22 -12.20 -8.98
N PHE A 61 -7.69 -13.10 -8.13
CA PHE A 61 -6.85 -13.62 -7.06
C PHE A 61 -5.66 -14.38 -7.66
N PRO A 62 -4.48 -14.33 -7.03
CA PRO A 62 -3.32 -15.08 -7.52
C PRO A 62 -3.56 -16.58 -7.68
N GLU A 63 -4.42 -17.16 -6.84
CA GLU A 63 -4.82 -18.57 -6.86
C GLU A 63 -5.74 -18.91 -8.06
N ASP A 64 -6.53 -17.92 -8.53
CA ASP A 64 -7.49 -18.06 -9.63
C ASP A 64 -6.88 -17.64 -10.97
N ASP A 65 -5.61 -17.22 -11.00
CA ASP A 65 -4.93 -16.78 -12.21
C ASP A 65 -4.45 -17.98 -13.04
N PRO A 66 -4.96 -18.17 -14.28
CA PRO A 66 -4.55 -19.29 -15.13
C PRO A 66 -3.03 -19.34 -15.41
N ASN A 67 -2.35 -18.18 -15.38
CA ASN A 67 -0.91 -18.12 -15.62
C ASN A 67 -0.10 -18.66 -14.43
N ASN A 68 -0.70 -18.79 -13.27
CA ASN A 68 -0.06 -19.30 -12.06
C ASN A 68 -0.31 -20.81 -11.82
N GLU A 69 -1.22 -21.45 -12.56
CA GLU A 69 -1.73 -22.81 -12.31
C GLU A 69 -0.62 -23.88 -12.16
N ASN A 70 0.48 -23.73 -12.89
CA ASN A 70 1.58 -24.70 -12.89
C ASN A 70 2.87 -24.15 -12.25
N LEU A 71 2.79 -22.99 -11.59
CA LEU A 71 3.94 -22.33 -10.97
C LEU A 71 3.89 -22.44 -9.45
N PRO A 72 5.03 -22.58 -8.78
CA PRO A 72 5.09 -22.45 -7.32
C PRO A 72 4.75 -21.01 -6.91
N GLU A 73 4.21 -20.82 -5.70
CA GLU A 73 3.73 -19.52 -5.19
C GLU A 73 4.78 -18.40 -5.22
N ASP A 74 6.05 -18.74 -5.08
CA ASP A 74 7.16 -17.77 -5.14
C ASP A 74 7.41 -17.21 -6.53
N GLN A 75 6.91 -17.88 -7.58
CA GLN A 75 7.01 -17.47 -8.99
C GLN A 75 5.71 -16.85 -9.53
N TRP A 76 4.66 -16.78 -8.72
CA TRP A 76 3.42 -16.11 -9.13
C TRP A 76 3.67 -14.64 -9.41
N GLY A 77 3.15 -14.15 -10.54
CA GLY A 77 3.39 -12.76 -10.91
C GLY A 77 2.91 -12.38 -12.29
N SER A 78 1.64 -12.60 -12.56
CA SER A 78 0.98 -12.17 -13.79
C SER A 78 0.46 -10.73 -13.68
N PRO A 79 0.43 -9.96 -14.78
CA PRO A 79 -0.22 -8.64 -14.81
C PRO A 79 -1.72 -8.66 -14.46
N MET A 80 -2.37 -9.83 -14.54
CA MET A 80 -3.77 -10.01 -14.16
C MET A 80 -3.99 -10.17 -12.65
N SER A 81 -2.96 -10.54 -11.92
CA SER A 81 -3.07 -10.82 -10.48
C SER A 81 -2.23 -9.91 -9.59
N GLN A 82 -1.34 -9.07 -10.16
CA GLN A 82 -0.50 -8.19 -9.36
C GLN A 82 -0.31 -6.80 -9.98
N ILE A 83 -0.07 -5.83 -9.09
CA ILE A 83 0.41 -4.48 -9.43
C ILE A 83 1.83 -4.34 -8.92
N ILE A 84 2.72 -3.75 -9.71
CA ILE A 84 4.10 -3.51 -9.32
C ILE A 84 4.31 -2.00 -9.12
N TYR A 85 4.86 -1.64 -7.97
CA TYR A 85 5.33 -0.29 -7.66
C TYR A 85 6.84 -0.29 -7.55
N HIS A 86 7.46 0.75 -8.05
CA HIS A 86 8.89 1.03 -7.91
C HIS A 86 9.10 2.30 -7.11
N LEU A 87 10.01 2.25 -6.16
CA LEU A 87 10.50 3.39 -5.40
C LEU A 87 11.99 3.51 -5.61
N SER A 88 12.45 4.68 -6.01
CA SER A 88 13.88 5.02 -6.06
C SER A 88 14.04 6.46 -5.58
N ILE A 89 14.61 6.63 -4.41
CA ILE A 89 14.74 7.94 -3.77
C ILE A 89 16.06 8.04 -3.02
N ARG A 90 16.68 9.21 -3.09
CA ARG A 90 17.93 9.54 -2.37
C ARG A 90 17.64 10.51 -1.25
N GLY A 91 18.42 10.39 -0.18
CA GLY A 91 18.47 11.36 0.89
C GLY A 91 18.97 12.73 0.40
N PRO A 92 19.03 13.73 1.29
CA PRO A 92 19.56 15.03 0.96
C PRO A 92 21.01 14.95 0.49
N ASN A 93 21.44 15.89 -0.36
CA ASN A 93 22.85 16.05 -0.71
C ASN A 93 23.63 16.59 0.48
N SER A 94 24.93 16.27 0.57
CA SER A 94 25.80 16.72 1.64
C SER A 94 25.88 18.25 1.77
N ASP A 95 25.65 18.97 0.66
CA ASP A 95 25.69 20.44 0.60
C ASP A 95 24.32 21.09 0.89
N SER A 96 23.27 20.31 1.17
CA SER A 96 21.95 20.86 1.45
C SER A 96 21.79 21.24 2.91
N ASP A 97 21.01 22.29 3.20
CA ASP A 97 20.64 22.69 4.56
C ASP A 97 19.66 21.67 5.22
N GLU A 98 19.16 20.71 4.46
CA GLU A 98 18.26 19.68 4.95
C GLU A 98 19.05 18.47 5.46
N GLU A 99 18.86 18.11 6.74
CA GLU A 99 19.49 16.93 7.34
C GLU A 99 18.80 15.63 6.95
N PHE A 100 17.48 15.69 6.69
CA PHE A 100 16.64 14.52 6.47
C PHE A 100 15.64 14.75 5.35
N LYS A 101 15.34 13.68 4.62
CA LYS A 101 14.27 13.63 3.62
C LYS A 101 13.26 12.56 3.99
N THR A 102 11.99 12.96 4.15
CA THR A 102 10.91 12.01 4.39
C THR A 102 10.47 11.38 3.07
N VAL A 103 10.40 10.04 3.06
CA VAL A 103 9.87 9.24 1.96
C VAL A 103 8.39 8.99 2.21
N TYR A 104 7.57 9.28 1.23
CA TYR A 104 6.12 9.15 1.32
C TYR A 104 5.59 8.04 0.40
N ALA A 105 4.38 7.57 0.67
CA ALA A 105 3.69 6.62 -0.23
C ALA A 105 3.49 7.18 -1.65
N GLY A 106 3.43 8.51 -1.79
CA GLY A 106 3.33 9.18 -3.09
C GLY A 106 4.58 9.06 -3.97
N ASP A 107 5.73 8.69 -3.39
CA ASP A 107 6.97 8.47 -4.11
C ASP A 107 7.02 7.09 -4.79
N LEU A 108 6.08 6.20 -4.43
CA LEU A 108 5.88 4.92 -5.13
C LEU A 108 5.31 5.18 -6.53
N ASN A 109 6.04 4.76 -7.54
CA ASN A 109 5.63 4.88 -8.94
C ASN A 109 5.11 3.54 -9.44
N VAL A 110 3.89 3.51 -9.97
CA VAL A 110 3.33 2.29 -10.55
C VAL A 110 4.05 1.95 -11.86
N LEU A 111 4.42 0.69 -12.02
CA LEU A 111 4.91 0.14 -13.30
C LEU A 111 3.71 -0.39 -14.08
N GLY A 112 3.00 0.51 -14.76
CA GLY A 112 1.78 0.16 -15.48
C GLY A 112 0.87 1.38 -15.70
N GLU A 113 -0.43 1.14 -15.68
CA GLU A 113 -1.40 2.18 -15.94
C GLU A 113 -1.48 3.21 -14.80
N THR A 114 -1.55 4.48 -15.17
CA THR A 114 -1.58 5.62 -14.23
C THR A 114 -2.78 5.59 -13.25
N LYS A 115 -3.87 4.93 -13.63
CA LYS A 115 -5.05 4.77 -12.74
C LYS A 115 -4.74 3.94 -11.50
N LEU A 116 -3.69 3.09 -11.55
CA LEU A 116 -3.22 2.25 -10.45
C LEU A 116 -2.27 2.98 -9.50
N GLN A 117 -1.93 4.24 -9.79
CA GLN A 117 -1.09 5.05 -8.91
C GLN A 117 -1.79 5.30 -7.56
N ILE A 118 -1.00 5.41 -6.50
CA ILE A 118 -1.49 5.76 -5.17
C ILE A 118 -2.29 7.06 -5.25
N LYS A 119 -3.51 7.05 -4.70
CA LYS A 119 -4.42 8.20 -4.73
C LYS A 119 -3.86 9.39 -3.95
N ASP A 120 -4.20 10.61 -4.38
CA ASP A 120 -3.68 11.85 -3.79
C ASP A 120 -3.93 11.96 -2.28
N GLU A 121 -5.04 11.44 -1.79
CA GLU A 121 -5.40 11.41 -0.37
C GLU A 121 -4.44 10.55 0.48
N HIS A 122 -3.75 9.59 -0.14
CA HIS A 122 -2.83 8.66 0.52
C HIS A 122 -1.35 8.97 0.25
N LYS A 123 -1.04 9.88 -0.66
CA LYS A 123 0.34 10.22 -1.02
C LYS A 123 1.19 10.71 0.15
N ARG A 124 0.58 11.34 1.15
CA ARG A 124 1.29 11.90 2.31
C ARG A 124 1.51 10.92 3.47
N ILE A 125 1.26 9.63 3.28
CA ILE A 125 1.57 8.61 4.29
C ILE A 125 3.09 8.46 4.36
N PRO A 126 3.76 8.77 5.51
CA PRO A 126 5.20 8.66 5.63
C PRO A 126 5.63 7.19 5.75
N LEU A 127 6.62 6.80 4.98
CA LEU A 127 7.18 5.45 4.98
C LEU A 127 8.45 5.35 5.81
N THR A 128 9.42 6.22 5.53
CA THR A 128 10.71 6.27 6.23
C THR A 128 11.33 7.67 6.10
N ILE A 129 12.49 7.85 6.73
CA ILE A 129 13.30 9.05 6.64
C ILE A 129 14.70 8.63 6.20
N LEU A 130 15.28 9.38 5.26
CA LEU A 130 16.62 9.17 4.76
C LEU A 130 17.52 10.36 5.16
N SER A 131 18.72 10.04 5.62
CA SER A 131 19.78 11.02 5.87
C SER A 131 20.64 11.24 4.62
N SER A 132 21.55 12.18 4.69
CA SER A 132 22.55 12.39 3.65
C SER A 132 23.38 11.11 3.42
N GLY A 133 23.73 10.83 2.16
CA GLY A 133 24.46 9.62 1.78
C GLY A 133 23.62 8.32 1.76
N GLN A 134 22.33 8.38 2.05
CA GLN A 134 21.44 7.22 1.99
C GLN A 134 20.58 7.23 0.74
N TYR A 135 20.27 6.04 0.23
CA TYR A 135 19.25 5.86 -0.79
C TYR A 135 18.38 4.64 -0.50
N LEU A 136 17.19 4.65 -1.05
CA LEU A 136 16.25 3.55 -0.95
C LEU A 136 15.73 3.21 -2.34
N GLU A 137 15.92 1.96 -2.75
CA GLU A 137 15.37 1.41 -3.97
C GLU A 137 14.68 0.09 -3.68
N LEU A 138 13.43 -0.03 -4.10
CA LEU A 138 12.65 -1.24 -3.89
C LEU A 138 11.58 -1.42 -4.96
N TYR A 139 11.15 -2.66 -5.11
CA TYR A 139 9.95 -3.05 -5.84
C TYR A 139 8.93 -3.64 -4.89
N ALA A 140 7.70 -3.11 -4.93
CA ALA A 140 6.60 -3.57 -4.10
C ALA A 140 5.51 -4.19 -4.99
N TYR A 141 5.11 -5.40 -4.64
CA TYR A 141 4.14 -6.20 -5.39
C TYR A 141 2.84 -6.25 -4.59
N ALA A 142 1.75 -5.79 -5.18
CA ALA A 142 0.43 -5.80 -4.57
C ALA A 142 -0.46 -6.84 -5.26
N THR A 143 -1.20 -7.61 -4.46
CA THR A 143 -2.13 -8.64 -4.92
C THR A 143 -3.47 -8.53 -4.23
N LEU A 144 -4.52 -9.12 -4.83
CA LEU A 144 -5.83 -9.26 -4.19
C LEU A 144 -5.77 -10.23 -3.01
N GLY A 145 -6.53 -9.90 -1.99
CA GLY A 145 -6.75 -10.77 -0.83
C GLY A 145 -7.95 -10.29 -0.02
N ARG A 146 -8.22 -10.96 1.09
CA ARG A 146 -9.35 -10.67 1.98
C ARG A 146 -8.89 -10.42 3.40
N GLY A 147 -9.64 -9.59 4.12
CA GLY A 147 -9.32 -9.24 5.51
C GLY A 147 -9.29 -10.42 6.47
N ARG A 148 -9.94 -11.55 6.15
CA ARG A 148 -9.86 -12.78 6.94
C ARG A 148 -8.49 -13.46 6.89
N ASP A 149 -7.74 -13.23 5.80
CA ASP A 149 -6.42 -13.84 5.60
C ASP A 149 -5.33 -13.00 6.28
N HIS A 150 -5.42 -11.67 6.16
CA HIS A 150 -4.53 -10.76 6.85
C HIS A 150 -5.13 -9.35 6.92
N ALA A 151 -4.84 -8.60 8.01
CA ALA A 151 -5.35 -7.26 8.26
C ALA A 151 -4.99 -6.22 7.17
N LYS A 152 -3.91 -6.41 6.41
CA LYS A 152 -3.54 -5.53 5.28
C LYS A 152 -4.62 -5.42 4.21
N TRP A 153 -5.45 -6.46 4.05
CA TRP A 153 -6.57 -6.49 3.13
C TRP A 153 -7.91 -6.03 3.74
N CYS A 154 -7.93 -5.62 5.01
CA CYS A 154 -9.14 -5.03 5.58
C CYS A 154 -9.45 -3.70 4.87
N PRO A 155 -10.62 -3.54 4.26
CA PRO A 155 -10.98 -2.32 3.54
C PRO A 155 -11.38 -1.17 4.46
N ALA A 156 -11.66 -1.45 5.74
CA ALA A 156 -12.12 -0.48 6.72
C ALA A 156 -11.48 -0.72 8.09
N ALA A 157 -11.08 0.37 8.75
CA ALA A 157 -10.51 0.32 10.10
C ALA A 157 -11.59 0.21 11.18
N ALA A 158 -12.74 0.87 10.97
CA ALA A 158 -13.86 0.87 11.91
C ALA A 158 -15.18 0.71 11.15
N VAL A 159 -15.97 -0.25 11.56
CA VAL A 159 -17.31 -0.49 11.02
C VAL A 159 -18.30 -0.43 12.16
N THR A 160 -19.19 0.55 12.13
CA THR A 160 -20.28 0.72 13.08
C THR A 160 -21.61 0.82 12.34
N PHE A 161 -22.69 0.57 13.05
CA PHE A 161 -24.04 0.85 12.53
C PHE A 161 -24.85 1.55 13.61
N GLN A 162 -25.73 2.43 13.16
CA GLN A 162 -26.68 3.10 14.03
C GLN A 162 -28.07 2.92 13.43
N PRO A 163 -29.05 2.41 14.21
CA PRO A 163 -30.43 2.32 13.77
C PRO A 163 -30.98 3.71 13.45
N ARG A 164 -31.57 3.89 12.28
CA ARG A 164 -32.29 5.11 11.95
C ARG A 164 -33.61 5.13 12.68
N GLN A 165 -33.73 6.02 13.64
CA GLN A 165 -34.99 6.23 14.35
C GLN A 165 -35.91 7.16 13.55
N LYS A 166 -37.21 6.78 13.47
CA LYS A 166 -38.26 7.62 12.88
C LYS A 166 -39.22 8.01 14.02
N ALA A 167 -39.25 9.29 14.36
CA ALA A 167 -40.26 9.81 15.26
C ALA A 167 -41.60 9.94 14.53
N THR A 168 -42.65 9.35 15.09
CA THR A 168 -44.04 9.50 14.60
C THR A 168 -44.84 10.21 15.69
N LEU A 169 -45.32 11.41 15.39
CA LEU A 169 -46.22 12.13 16.30
C LEU A 169 -47.59 11.45 16.31
N ALA A 170 -48.08 11.04 17.47
CA ALA A 170 -49.44 10.59 17.63
C ALA A 170 -50.36 11.77 17.40
N LYS A 171 -51.45 11.56 16.65
CA LYS A 171 -52.48 12.58 16.51
C LYS A 171 -53.08 12.86 17.87
N PRO A 172 -53.30 14.13 18.29
CA PRO A 172 -53.91 14.45 19.54
C PRO A 172 -55.31 13.81 19.60
N LYS A 173 -55.61 13.09 20.70
CA LYS A 173 -56.99 12.63 20.95
C LYS A 173 -57.85 13.88 21.04
N LYS A 174 -58.91 13.95 20.19
CA LYS A 174 -59.94 14.97 20.35
C LYS A 174 -60.48 14.85 21.81
N ALA A 175 -60.37 15.91 22.57
CA ALA A 175 -61.09 16.02 23.84
C ALA A 175 -62.60 15.98 23.53
N ASN A 176 -63.29 15.08 24.20
CA ASN A 176 -64.75 15.06 24.18
C ASN A 176 -65.27 16.20 25.03
#